data_a639f1c7bc7f7b288674911879477ef3
#
_entry.id   a639f1c7bc7f7b288674911879477ef3
#
_cell.length_a   1.000
_cell.length_b   1.000
_cell.length_c   1.000
_cell.angle_alpha   90.00
_cell.angle_beta   90.00
_cell.angle_gamma   90.00
#
_symmetry.space_group_name_H-M   'P 1'
#
loop_
_entity.id
_entity.type
_entity.pdbx_description
1 polymer ?
#
loop_
_entity_poly.entity_id
_entity_poly.type
_entity_poly.pdbx_seq_one_letter_code
_entity_poly.pdbx_strand_id
1 'polypeptide(L)'
;QYESPEAEAIDAGYRDKDGYWTGLALVPAGFLVNNDVLEEKGLEAPKTWEDLADPKYKDEIIMASPAISGTQYAILNGTLQAWGEEKGWEIWTAINDNVDFYAKGGGEPGPKVCAGEYGIGILAMTGGTFALEKEYPVTAIYPEDMIPWTPAPIAIFKNSENKDAAKVFV
;
A
#
# COMPACT_ATOMS: atom_id res chain seq x y z
N GLN A 1 21.47 -13.15 13.24
CA GLN A 1 22.02 -13.13 11.88
C GLN A 1 21.90 -14.54 11.29
N TYR A 2 21.25 -14.67 10.15
CA TYR A 2 21.15 -15.88 9.35
C TYR A 2 21.01 -15.46 7.88
N GLU A 3 21.97 -15.84 7.07
CA GLU A 3 21.93 -15.65 5.63
C GLU A 3 21.38 -16.92 5.00
N SER A 4 20.26 -16.79 4.28
CA SER A 4 19.67 -17.91 3.54
C SER A 4 20.63 -18.35 2.44
N PRO A 5 20.76 -19.67 2.18
CA PRO A 5 21.49 -20.16 1.01
C PRO A 5 20.95 -19.59 -0.32
N GLU A 6 19.66 -19.24 -0.37
CA GLU A 6 18.99 -18.68 -1.54
C GLU A 6 19.12 -17.15 -1.63
N ALA A 7 19.71 -16.50 -0.63
CA ALA A 7 19.83 -15.04 -0.60
C ALA A 7 20.62 -14.49 -1.82
N GLU A 8 21.55 -15.26 -2.38
CA GLU A 8 22.32 -14.84 -3.57
C GLU A 8 21.44 -14.67 -4.82
N ALA A 9 20.31 -15.37 -4.90
CA ALA A 9 19.35 -15.25 -6.00
C ALA A 9 18.51 -13.94 -5.89
N ILE A 10 18.57 -13.25 -4.76
CA ILE A 10 17.85 -12.02 -4.51
C ILE A 10 18.78 -10.83 -4.74
N ASP A 11 18.31 -9.84 -5.51
CA ASP A 11 19.07 -8.63 -5.77
C ASP A 11 19.57 -7.97 -4.47
N ALA A 12 20.79 -7.46 -4.48
CA ALA A 12 21.44 -6.87 -3.31
C ALA A 12 20.65 -5.70 -2.68
N GLY A 13 19.81 -5.00 -3.47
CA GLY A 13 18.92 -3.95 -2.99
C GLY A 13 17.75 -4.46 -2.13
N TYR A 14 17.47 -5.77 -2.17
CA TYR A 14 16.35 -6.39 -1.46
C TYR A 14 16.78 -7.37 -0.38
N ARG A 15 18.02 -7.29 0.09
CA ARG A 15 18.56 -8.07 1.21
C ARG A 15 19.50 -7.25 2.05
N ASP A 16 19.60 -7.61 3.32
CA ASP A 16 20.56 -6.97 4.20
C ASP A 16 21.98 -7.51 3.94
N LYS A 17 22.95 -6.61 3.80
CA LYS A 17 24.35 -6.96 3.56
C LYS A 17 24.99 -7.79 4.67
N ASP A 18 24.47 -7.68 5.90
CA ASP A 18 24.95 -8.39 7.08
C ASP A 18 24.08 -9.62 7.42
N GLY A 19 23.11 -9.99 6.56
CA GLY A 19 22.27 -11.18 6.69
C GLY A 19 21.26 -11.13 7.84
N TYR A 20 20.74 -9.94 8.20
CA TYR A 20 19.70 -9.82 9.21
C TYR A 20 18.29 -10.00 8.66
N TRP A 21 18.09 -9.72 7.38
CA TRP A 21 16.82 -9.91 6.69
C TRP A 21 17.05 -10.20 5.20
N THR A 22 16.06 -10.85 4.60
CA THR A 22 16.01 -11.14 3.16
C THR A 22 14.65 -10.75 2.62
N GLY A 23 14.58 -10.13 1.45
CA GLY A 23 13.33 -9.78 0.81
C GLY A 23 12.57 -11.02 0.34
N LEU A 24 11.30 -11.12 0.69
CA LEU A 24 10.40 -12.20 0.27
C LEU A 24 9.55 -11.79 -0.93
N ALA A 25 9.10 -10.54 -0.94
CA ALA A 25 8.23 -9.99 -1.98
C ALA A 25 8.39 -8.48 -2.08
N LEU A 26 7.90 -7.90 -3.18
CA LEU A 26 7.63 -6.47 -3.26
C LEU A 26 6.14 -6.24 -3.03
N VAL A 27 5.80 -5.24 -2.23
CA VAL A 27 4.42 -4.85 -1.93
C VAL A 27 4.18 -3.49 -2.56
N PRO A 28 3.60 -3.44 -3.76
CA PRO A 28 3.21 -2.19 -4.38
C PRO A 28 1.97 -1.61 -3.73
N ALA A 29 1.72 -0.32 -3.96
CA ALA A 29 0.54 0.39 -3.49
C ALA A 29 -0.27 0.94 -4.65
N GLY A 30 -1.55 1.18 -4.38
CA GLY A 30 -2.50 1.70 -5.36
C GLY A 30 -3.84 2.01 -4.73
N PHE A 31 -4.88 1.97 -5.54
CA PHE A 31 -6.24 2.29 -5.15
C PHE A 31 -7.15 1.07 -5.27
N LEU A 32 -8.07 0.91 -4.33
CA LEU A 32 -9.25 0.06 -4.49
C LEU A 32 -10.44 0.99 -4.63
N VAL A 33 -11.20 0.88 -5.69
CA VAL A 33 -12.39 1.72 -5.93
C VAL A 33 -13.64 0.87 -5.89
N ASN A 34 -14.72 1.41 -5.31
CA ASN A 34 -16.04 0.81 -5.38
C ASN A 34 -16.79 1.40 -6.59
N ASN A 35 -17.04 0.55 -7.60
CA ASN A 35 -17.60 0.99 -8.86
C ASN A 35 -19.04 1.52 -8.70
N ASP A 36 -19.85 0.88 -7.85
CA ASP A 36 -21.25 1.27 -7.62
C ASP A 36 -21.32 2.64 -6.93
N VAL A 37 -20.47 2.86 -5.92
CA VAL A 37 -20.39 4.16 -5.21
C VAL A 37 -19.95 5.28 -6.15
N LEU A 38 -18.93 5.03 -6.98
CA LEU A 38 -18.47 6.05 -7.93
C LEU A 38 -19.54 6.33 -9.00
N GLU A 39 -20.21 5.30 -9.52
CA GLU A 39 -21.29 5.47 -10.50
C GLU A 39 -22.47 6.26 -9.91
N GLU A 40 -22.92 5.92 -8.68
CA GLU A 40 -24.00 6.64 -8.00
C GLU A 40 -23.70 8.13 -7.83
N LYS A 41 -22.43 8.47 -7.57
CA LYS A 41 -21.97 9.85 -7.37
C LYS A 41 -21.56 10.54 -8.68
N GLY A 42 -21.60 9.84 -9.81
CA GLY A 42 -21.18 10.37 -11.11
C GLY A 42 -19.68 10.68 -11.18
N LEU A 43 -18.87 9.92 -10.43
CA LEU A 43 -17.43 10.06 -10.38
C LEU A 43 -16.73 9.03 -11.27
N GLU A 44 -15.68 9.45 -11.97
CA GLU A 44 -14.76 8.54 -12.64
C GLU A 44 -13.74 7.99 -11.65
N ALA A 45 -13.26 6.76 -11.89
CA ALA A 45 -12.19 6.19 -11.10
C ALA A 45 -10.87 6.96 -11.30
N PRO A 46 -10.11 7.27 -10.23
CA PRO A 46 -8.83 7.94 -10.35
C PRO A 46 -7.81 7.03 -11.04
N LYS A 47 -6.94 7.59 -11.87
CA LYS A 47 -5.88 6.87 -12.58
C LYS A 47 -4.49 7.20 -12.04
N THR A 48 -4.33 8.36 -11.42
CA THR A 48 -3.07 8.87 -10.91
C THR A 48 -3.21 9.30 -9.45
N TRP A 49 -2.09 9.47 -8.76
CA TRP A 49 -2.10 10.07 -7.43
C TRP A 49 -2.57 11.53 -7.49
N GLU A 50 -2.21 12.26 -8.56
CA GLU A 50 -2.64 13.65 -8.74
C GLU A 50 -4.16 13.75 -8.91
N ASP A 51 -4.82 12.75 -9.51
CA ASP A 51 -6.29 12.73 -9.61
C ASP A 51 -6.97 12.75 -8.23
N LEU A 52 -6.37 12.08 -7.23
CA LEU A 52 -6.92 12.06 -5.87
C LEU A 52 -6.94 13.43 -5.18
N ALA A 53 -6.17 14.39 -5.69
CA ALA A 53 -6.15 15.77 -5.22
C ALA A 53 -7.33 16.60 -5.76
N ASP A 54 -8.09 16.10 -6.75
CA ASP A 54 -9.27 16.79 -7.29
C ASP A 54 -10.36 16.86 -6.21
N PRO A 55 -10.91 18.06 -5.91
CA PRO A 55 -11.99 18.25 -4.94
C PRO A 55 -13.26 17.43 -5.21
N LYS A 56 -13.44 16.89 -6.43
CA LYS A 56 -14.56 15.99 -6.75
C LYS A 56 -14.59 14.73 -5.88
N TYR A 57 -13.44 14.31 -5.33
CA TYR A 57 -13.32 13.16 -4.44
C TYR A 57 -13.42 13.52 -2.95
N LYS A 58 -13.91 14.72 -2.63
CA LYS A 58 -14.11 15.17 -1.25
C LYS A 58 -14.93 14.16 -0.46
N ASP A 59 -14.39 13.72 0.68
CA ASP A 59 -15.00 12.78 1.62
C ASP A 59 -15.23 11.35 1.04
N GLU A 60 -14.59 11.03 -0.12
CA GLU A 60 -14.69 9.71 -0.76
C GLU A 60 -13.49 8.82 -0.46
N ILE A 61 -12.43 9.36 0.09
CA ILE A 61 -11.16 8.66 0.27
C ILE A 61 -11.02 8.16 1.71
N ILE A 62 -10.69 6.87 1.85
CA ILE A 62 -10.21 6.28 3.09
C ILE A 62 -8.77 5.80 2.92
N MET A 63 -7.93 6.07 3.91
CA MET A 63 -6.58 5.50 4.01
C MET A 63 -6.22 5.26 5.48
N ALA A 64 -5.19 4.48 5.77
CA ALA A 64 -4.69 4.43 7.13
C ALA A 64 -3.78 5.63 7.43
N SER A 65 -3.64 5.99 8.70
CA SER A 65 -2.74 7.08 9.07
C SER A 65 -1.27 6.72 8.82
N PRO A 66 -0.50 7.52 8.08
CA PRO A 66 0.94 7.31 7.89
C PRO A 66 1.73 7.32 9.19
N ALA A 67 1.22 7.95 10.25
CA ALA A 67 1.86 7.96 11.57
C ALA A 67 1.79 6.61 12.29
N ILE A 68 0.90 5.70 11.87
CA ILE A 68 0.65 4.42 12.54
C ILE A 68 0.85 3.23 11.59
N SER A 69 0.53 3.40 10.30
CA SER A 69 0.64 2.36 9.28
C SER A 69 1.95 2.44 8.53
N GLY A 70 2.78 1.40 8.64
CA GLY A 70 4.03 1.31 7.86
C GLY A 70 3.80 1.31 6.35
N THR A 71 2.72 0.72 5.87
CA THR A 71 2.34 0.75 4.45
C THR A 71 2.06 2.17 3.98
N GLN A 72 1.24 2.91 4.72
CA GLN A 72 0.91 4.30 4.36
C GLN A 72 2.12 5.23 4.48
N TYR A 73 2.97 5.00 5.48
CA TYR A 73 4.24 5.71 5.57
C TYR A 73 5.12 5.45 4.35
N ALA A 74 5.22 4.19 3.89
CA ALA A 74 5.99 3.84 2.70
C ALA A 74 5.41 4.46 1.42
N ILE A 75 4.09 4.54 1.30
CA ILE A 75 3.41 5.21 0.19
C ILE A 75 3.76 6.70 0.17
N LEU A 76 3.56 7.39 1.29
CA LEU A 76 3.89 8.80 1.44
C LEU A 76 5.36 9.06 1.12
N ASN A 77 6.27 8.27 1.71
CA ASN A 77 7.70 8.43 1.49
C ASN A 77 8.10 8.18 0.03
N GLY A 78 7.55 7.13 -0.61
CA GLY A 78 7.85 6.80 -2.00
C GLY A 78 7.39 7.89 -2.97
N THR A 79 6.21 8.45 -2.76
CA THR A 79 5.68 9.55 -3.58
C THR A 79 6.47 10.84 -3.38
N LEU A 80 6.84 11.20 -2.14
CA LEU A 80 7.69 12.36 -1.85
C LEU A 80 9.08 12.23 -2.50
N GLN A 81 9.66 11.03 -2.50
CA GLN A 81 10.95 10.79 -3.18
C GLN A 81 10.85 10.98 -4.69
N ALA A 82 9.74 10.58 -5.30
CA ALA A 82 9.55 10.68 -6.75
C ALA A 82 9.24 12.10 -7.22
N TRP A 83 8.40 12.83 -6.49
CA TRP A 83 7.99 14.20 -6.86
C TRP A 83 8.91 15.30 -6.32
N GLY A 84 9.70 14.99 -5.28
CA GLY A 84 10.36 15.98 -4.44
C GLY A 84 9.42 16.53 -3.35
N GLU A 85 10.01 17.08 -2.29
CA GLU A 85 9.24 17.49 -1.11
C GLU A 85 8.21 18.59 -1.42
N GLU A 86 8.58 19.62 -2.18
CA GLU A 86 7.70 20.76 -2.46
C GLU A 86 6.42 20.32 -3.19
N LYS A 87 6.56 19.71 -4.35
CA LYS A 87 5.43 19.19 -5.14
C LYS A 87 4.68 18.09 -4.39
N GLY A 88 5.40 17.18 -3.76
CA GLY A 88 4.81 16.06 -3.05
C GLY A 88 3.93 16.50 -1.88
N TRP A 89 4.34 17.47 -1.08
CA TRP A 89 3.52 18.00 0.01
C TRP A 89 2.33 18.82 -0.50
N GLU A 90 2.46 19.52 -1.63
CA GLU A 90 1.32 20.18 -2.27
C GLU A 90 0.24 19.17 -2.63
N ILE A 91 0.59 18.09 -3.34
CA ILE A 91 -0.34 17.03 -3.74
C ILE A 91 -0.94 16.34 -2.50
N TRP A 92 -0.11 15.94 -1.53
CA TRP A 92 -0.61 15.26 -0.33
C TRP A 92 -1.49 16.13 0.53
N THR A 93 -1.27 17.46 0.55
CA THR A 93 -2.17 18.38 1.24
C THR A 93 -3.55 18.39 0.59
N ALA A 94 -3.59 18.44 -0.75
CA ALA A 94 -4.85 18.39 -1.48
C ALA A 94 -5.55 17.01 -1.34
N ILE A 95 -4.80 15.91 -1.38
CA ILE A 95 -5.36 14.56 -1.09
C ILE A 95 -5.92 14.51 0.33
N ASN A 96 -5.20 15.05 1.33
CA ASN A 96 -5.65 15.09 2.73
C ASN A 96 -7.00 15.82 2.87
N ASP A 97 -7.23 16.86 2.10
CA ASP A 97 -8.50 17.61 2.13
C ASP A 97 -9.67 16.77 1.60
N ASN A 98 -9.39 15.71 0.83
CA ASN A 98 -10.38 14.78 0.29
C ASN A 98 -10.55 13.50 1.12
N VAL A 99 -9.63 13.25 2.07
CA VAL A 99 -9.73 12.08 2.98
C VAL A 99 -10.76 12.35 4.06
N ASP A 100 -11.81 11.51 4.12
CA ASP A 100 -12.81 11.57 5.18
C ASP A 100 -12.30 10.91 6.47
N PHE A 101 -11.64 9.76 6.34
CA PHE A 101 -11.27 8.97 7.50
C PHE A 101 -9.87 8.36 7.42
N TYR A 102 -9.12 8.52 8.52
CA TYR A 102 -7.83 7.88 8.74
C TYR A 102 -7.98 6.64 9.63
N ALA A 103 -7.97 5.47 9.03
CA ALA A 103 -8.01 4.19 9.73
C ALA A 103 -6.75 3.95 10.58
N LYS A 104 -6.87 3.12 11.60
CA LYS A 104 -5.74 2.76 12.50
C LYS A 104 -4.83 1.69 11.91
N GLY A 105 -5.33 0.89 11.00
CA GLY A 105 -4.60 -0.22 10.39
C GLY A 105 -4.66 -0.22 8.86
N GLY A 106 -3.56 -0.61 8.20
CA GLY A 106 -3.48 -0.66 6.74
C GLY A 106 -4.43 -1.66 6.07
N GLY A 107 -5.01 -2.59 6.83
CA GLY A 107 -6.01 -3.55 6.33
C GLY A 107 -7.47 -3.07 6.41
N GLU A 108 -7.75 -1.94 7.06
CA GLU A 108 -9.13 -1.45 7.24
C GLU A 108 -9.75 -0.80 5.99
N PRO A 109 -9.00 -0.08 5.12
CA PRO A 109 -9.62 0.58 3.96
C PRO A 109 -10.33 -0.40 3.01
N GLY A 110 -9.72 -1.57 2.73
CA GLY A 110 -10.28 -2.54 1.79
C GLY A 110 -11.71 -2.98 2.14
N PRO A 111 -11.97 -3.57 3.32
CA PRO A 111 -13.31 -3.96 3.76
C PRO A 111 -14.34 -2.83 3.72
N LYS A 112 -13.94 -1.60 4.06
CA LYS A 112 -14.84 -0.45 4.06
C LYS A 112 -15.23 -0.01 2.65
N VAL A 113 -14.29 -0.03 1.71
CA VAL A 113 -14.58 0.20 0.29
C VAL A 113 -15.47 -0.91 -0.27
N CYS A 114 -15.20 -2.18 0.06
CA CYS A 114 -16.07 -3.29 -0.34
C CYS A 114 -17.51 -3.16 0.20
N ALA A 115 -17.67 -2.62 1.41
CA ALA A 115 -18.97 -2.37 2.01
C ALA A 115 -19.71 -1.15 1.43
N GLY A 116 -19.06 -0.37 0.54
CA GLY A 116 -19.63 0.86 -0.03
C GLY A 116 -19.66 2.03 0.96
N GLU A 117 -18.89 1.96 2.05
CA GLU A 117 -18.77 3.10 2.98
C GLU A 117 -17.96 4.24 2.35
N TYR A 118 -17.04 3.92 1.44
CA TYR A 118 -16.16 4.86 0.73
C TYR A 118 -16.03 4.45 -0.73
N GLY A 119 -15.88 5.44 -1.60
CA GLY A 119 -15.63 5.23 -3.01
C GLY A 119 -14.21 4.78 -3.34
N ILE A 120 -13.21 5.22 -2.56
CA ILE A 120 -11.80 5.04 -2.86
C ILE A 120 -11.02 4.67 -1.60
N GLY A 121 -10.22 3.60 -1.67
CA GLY A 121 -9.28 3.21 -0.62
C GLY A 121 -7.83 3.25 -1.11
N ILE A 122 -6.94 3.89 -0.34
CA ILE A 122 -5.49 3.86 -0.59
C ILE A 122 -4.88 2.75 0.26
N LEU A 123 -4.29 1.72 -0.38
CA LEU A 123 -3.81 0.53 0.32
C LEU A 123 -2.72 -0.23 -0.44
N ALA A 124 -2.19 -1.27 0.20
CA ALA A 124 -1.26 -2.19 -0.45
C ALA A 124 -1.98 -3.07 -1.48
N MET A 125 -1.38 -3.24 -2.64
CA MET A 125 -1.87 -4.09 -3.72
C MET A 125 -1.31 -5.50 -3.53
N THR A 126 -2.09 -6.35 -2.88
CA THR A 126 -1.73 -7.74 -2.58
C THR A 126 -2.65 -8.71 -3.32
N GLY A 127 -2.29 -10.00 -3.33
CA GLY A 127 -3.19 -11.03 -3.86
C GLY A 127 -4.57 -11.03 -3.17
N GLY A 128 -4.62 -10.65 -1.87
CA GLY A 128 -5.88 -10.45 -1.15
C GLY A 128 -6.69 -9.28 -1.68
N THR A 129 -6.05 -8.18 -2.04
CA THR A 129 -6.73 -7.01 -2.64
C THR A 129 -7.40 -7.37 -3.97
N PHE A 130 -6.67 -8.05 -4.85
CA PHE A 130 -7.22 -8.51 -6.14
C PHE A 130 -8.30 -9.60 -5.99
N ALA A 131 -8.28 -10.37 -4.90
CA ALA A 131 -9.33 -11.34 -4.65
C ALA A 131 -10.70 -10.69 -4.37
N LEU A 132 -10.71 -9.46 -3.83
CA LEU A 132 -11.95 -8.71 -3.53
C LEU A 132 -12.77 -8.41 -4.78
N GLU A 133 -12.12 -8.21 -5.94
CA GLU A 133 -12.82 -7.96 -7.22
C GLU A 133 -13.75 -9.11 -7.65
N LYS A 134 -13.53 -10.32 -7.13
CA LYS A 134 -14.34 -11.48 -7.44
C LYS A 134 -15.65 -11.54 -6.63
N GLU A 135 -15.68 -10.85 -5.51
CA GLU A 135 -16.76 -10.95 -4.52
C GLU A 135 -17.55 -9.65 -4.38
N TYR A 136 -16.93 -8.50 -4.72
CA TYR A 136 -17.49 -7.17 -4.53
C TYR A 136 -17.39 -6.33 -5.81
N PRO A 137 -18.24 -5.30 -5.96
CA PRO A 137 -18.18 -4.38 -7.10
C PRO A 137 -17.02 -3.40 -6.98
N VAL A 138 -15.80 -3.91 -6.84
CA VAL A 138 -14.59 -3.11 -6.66
C VAL A 138 -13.58 -3.38 -7.76
N THR A 139 -12.73 -2.41 -8.03
CA THR A 139 -11.60 -2.53 -8.97
C THR A 139 -10.31 -2.08 -8.30
N ALA A 140 -9.28 -2.90 -8.43
CA ALA A 140 -7.94 -2.60 -7.96
C ALA A 140 -7.15 -1.87 -9.06
N ILE A 141 -6.64 -0.68 -8.77
CA ILE A 141 -6.00 0.22 -9.74
C ILE A 141 -4.54 0.47 -9.34
N TYR A 142 -3.63 0.17 -10.25
CA TYR A 142 -2.26 0.68 -10.17
C TYR A 142 -2.21 2.08 -10.77
N PRO A 143 -1.73 3.10 -10.02
CA PRO A 143 -1.60 4.46 -10.53
C PRO A 143 -0.65 4.52 -11.75
N GLU A 144 -1.05 5.28 -12.78
CA GLU A 144 -0.32 5.39 -14.03
C GLU A 144 0.93 6.28 -13.92
N ASP A 145 0.95 7.22 -12.99
CA ASP A 145 2.05 8.17 -12.77
C ASP A 145 3.20 7.57 -11.96
N MET A 146 2.91 6.75 -10.95
CA MET A 146 3.92 5.99 -10.22
C MET A 146 3.29 4.91 -9.34
N ILE A 147 4.07 3.86 -9.06
CA ILE A 147 3.69 2.78 -8.14
C ILE A 147 4.68 2.77 -6.97
N PRO A 148 4.35 3.41 -5.82
CA PRO A 148 5.15 3.25 -4.62
C PRO A 148 5.17 1.79 -4.19
N TRP A 149 6.31 1.33 -3.71
CA TRP A 149 6.44 -0.04 -3.22
C TRP A 149 7.39 -0.13 -2.04
N THR A 150 7.29 -1.21 -1.28
CA THR A 150 8.22 -1.55 -0.21
C THR A 150 8.57 -3.03 -0.27
N PRO A 151 9.80 -3.44 0.07
CA PRO A 151 10.10 -4.84 0.25
C PRO A 151 9.36 -5.38 1.48
N ALA A 152 8.87 -6.62 1.38
CA ALA A 152 8.40 -7.39 2.52
C ALA A 152 9.58 -8.27 3.00
N PRO A 153 10.28 -7.89 4.08
CA PRO A 153 11.43 -8.66 4.55
C PRO A 153 11.00 -9.82 5.43
N ILE A 154 11.80 -10.88 5.40
CA ILE A 154 11.73 -11.98 6.35
C ILE A 154 13.02 -12.04 7.16
N ALA A 155 12.89 -12.32 8.45
CA ALA A 155 14.03 -12.44 9.37
C ALA A 155 13.74 -13.45 10.47
N ILE A 156 14.78 -14.07 11.01
CA ILE A 156 14.67 -14.99 12.16
C ILE A 156 14.97 -14.24 13.44
N PHE A 157 14.00 -14.18 14.35
CA PHE A 157 14.19 -13.55 15.65
C PHE A 157 15.22 -14.30 16.50
N LYS A 158 16.09 -13.55 17.18
CA LYS A 158 17.14 -14.10 18.05
C LYS A 158 16.59 -15.08 19.10
N ASN A 159 15.41 -14.78 19.63
CA ASN A 159 14.78 -15.57 20.71
C ASN A 159 13.71 -16.55 20.21
N SER A 160 13.69 -16.86 18.89
CA SER A 160 12.81 -17.91 18.38
C SER A 160 13.18 -19.25 18.99
N GLU A 161 12.19 -19.99 19.45
CA GLU A 161 12.34 -21.38 19.94
C GLU A 161 12.46 -22.39 18.79
N ASN A 162 12.00 -22.01 17.58
CA ASN A 162 11.94 -22.89 16.40
C ASN A 162 12.91 -22.44 15.29
N LYS A 163 14.16 -22.11 15.66
CA LYS A 163 15.15 -21.55 14.72
C LYS A 163 15.47 -22.47 13.56
N ASP A 164 15.55 -23.78 13.80
CA ASP A 164 15.92 -24.74 12.74
C ASP A 164 14.78 -24.87 11.71
N ALA A 165 13.53 -24.90 12.15
CA ALA A 165 12.39 -24.86 11.24
C ALA A 165 12.33 -23.50 10.48
N ALA A 166 12.62 -22.38 11.15
CA ALA A 166 12.67 -21.07 10.53
C ALA A 166 13.76 -20.98 9.45
N LYS A 167 14.93 -21.59 9.66
CA LYS A 167 15.99 -21.64 8.65
C LYS A 167 15.64 -22.45 7.41
N VAL A 168 14.77 -23.45 7.55
CA VAL A 168 14.26 -24.23 6.39
C VAL A 168 13.27 -23.40 5.57
N PHE A 169 12.55 -22.47 6.22
CA PHE A 169 11.57 -21.63 5.56
C PHE A 169 12.20 -20.41 4.87
N VAL A 170 13.25 -19.81 5.45
CA VAL A 170 13.96 -18.63 4.94
C VAL A 170 15.09 -19.03 4.01
#